data_8e2fb691aa96bbb0c966f3b4e4d333eb
#
_entry.id   8e2fb691aa96bbb0c966f3b4e4d333eb
#
_cell.length_a   1.000
_cell.length_b   1.000
_cell.length_c   1.000
_cell.angle_alpha   90.00
_cell.angle_beta   90.00
_cell.angle_gamma   90.00
#
_symmetry.space_group_name_H-M   'P 1'
#
loop_
_entity.id
_entity.type
_entity.pdbx_description
1 polymer ?
#
loop_
_entity_poly.entity_id
_entity_poly.type
_entity_poly.pdbx_seq_one_letter_code
_entity_poly.pdbx_strand_id
1 'polypeptide(L)'
;MSNKQFHLERKHNVELKSDIINNIDIQSLKRKITVPNESNYAAMEFVLHSTPSVVSAASTSSDVEGPTKNKQFRIDTTQFKQSSVQDGGSRAAEITNKILFMLTKDNMAFEAIEKEGFKLFIKSVAPLYKLPSRETIINLMEEKYKALSTIIKAELSSVEYLSLTTDIWEDRLNFRLYFGVTSHYIFNNQHKSVTIGVTELTERQSAKYFETWLLDVTNEWKIRKENIVVVVSNAGSHIQKAIKDAFGNDKYLACFGNSLNLIPSKVIELPVIKSISNKIRTIFTYFKRSTTAADKLKTSIDLKLIQYFSSQWISTYNMLQMFIDLSDVIKEILLQCRTAPTMITASELETVKESVNLLKPFLDAIKTISAEPYLMASKAIPVVNTLKTSLNALQPKTEIGSKMKKLLLEQFREGFNFIENEIILSISTVLDPRFKNIHFKNDLAYFKTIGNISRALYTRELHKRPIQNNSTSTNIKNDFWSYHRELVNTIKIQDTVHSNDNEMYYLVQPPIDINSCPIQFWNSDNTVLGKLGRKYLSAVATSFPGERIFSKPGRIILESRCRLSTQHLRQLFFLESLSSEDWQL
;
A
#
# COMPACT_ATOMS: atom_id res chain seq x y z
N MET A 1 -24.51 24.90 -0.24
CA MET A 1 -24.07 25.87 -1.25
C MET A 1 -24.32 25.31 -2.63
N SER A 2 -25.01 26.05 -3.48
CA SER A 2 -25.56 25.53 -4.73
C SER A 2 -24.49 25.42 -5.83
N ASN A 3 -24.65 24.42 -6.71
CA ASN A 3 -23.77 24.14 -7.86
C ASN A 3 -23.51 25.34 -8.83
N LYS A 4 -24.22 26.44 -8.68
CA LYS A 4 -24.03 27.66 -9.48
C LYS A 4 -22.82 28.51 -9.00
N GLN A 5 -22.48 28.46 -7.73
CA GLN A 5 -21.34 29.20 -7.18
C GLN A 5 -20.00 28.57 -7.59
N PHE A 6 -19.96 27.24 -7.71
CA PHE A 6 -18.78 26.50 -8.18
C PHE A 6 -18.48 26.72 -9.69
N HIS A 7 -19.49 27.09 -10.45
CA HIS A 7 -19.36 27.33 -11.90
C HIS A 7 -18.89 28.77 -12.22
N LEU A 8 -19.19 29.74 -11.35
CA LEU A 8 -18.76 31.13 -11.48
C LEU A 8 -17.28 31.32 -11.07
N GLU A 9 -16.83 30.63 -10.03
CA GLU A 9 -15.41 30.68 -9.63
C GLU A 9 -14.48 30.03 -10.69
N ARG A 10 -14.96 29.07 -11.46
CA ARG A 10 -14.19 28.45 -12.57
C ARG A 10 -14.00 29.38 -13.78
N LYS A 11 -14.97 30.27 -14.09
CA LYS A 11 -14.84 31.21 -15.21
C LYS A 11 -13.85 32.33 -14.94
N HIS A 12 -13.79 32.86 -13.72
CA HIS A 12 -12.87 33.93 -13.36
C HIS A 12 -11.41 33.49 -13.26
N ASN A 13 -11.12 32.25 -12.93
CA ASN A 13 -9.73 31.75 -12.89
C ASN A 13 -9.15 31.39 -14.27
N VAL A 14 -9.96 31.25 -15.30
CA VAL A 14 -9.50 31.00 -16.67
C VAL A 14 -9.19 32.30 -17.40
N GLU A 15 -9.94 33.39 -17.13
CA GLU A 15 -9.67 34.71 -17.74
C GLU A 15 -8.40 35.38 -17.16
N LEU A 16 -8.06 35.15 -15.89
CA LEU A 16 -6.83 35.66 -15.28
C LEU A 16 -5.52 35.00 -15.77
N LYS A 17 -5.60 33.87 -16.45
CA LYS A 17 -4.43 33.17 -17.02
C LYS A 17 -4.12 33.54 -18.47
N SER A 18 -5.08 34.09 -19.21
CA SER A 18 -4.85 34.52 -20.59
C SER A 18 -4.10 35.85 -20.68
N ASP A 19 -4.24 36.71 -19.68
CA ASP A 19 -3.60 38.06 -19.71
C ASP A 19 -2.14 38.07 -19.22
N ILE A 20 -1.67 36.99 -18.60
CA ILE A 20 -0.28 36.84 -18.10
C ILE A 20 0.66 36.28 -19.19
N ILE A 21 0.13 35.62 -20.21
CA ILE A 21 0.95 34.97 -21.25
C ILE A 21 1.33 35.91 -22.40
N ASN A 22 0.65 37.02 -22.57
CA ASN A 22 0.88 37.94 -23.69
C ASN A 22 1.93 39.06 -23.47
N ASN A 23 2.63 39.08 -22.33
CA ASN A 23 3.61 40.13 -22.01
C ASN A 23 4.99 39.61 -21.59
N ILE A 24 5.45 38.48 -22.12
CA ILE A 24 6.84 38.02 -21.93
C ILE A 24 7.58 38.08 -23.27
N ASP A 25 8.41 39.10 -23.41
CA ASP A 25 9.33 39.28 -24.54
C ASP A 25 10.41 38.17 -24.51
N ILE A 26 10.28 37.22 -25.45
CA ILE A 26 11.14 36.02 -25.57
C ILE A 26 12.54 36.36 -26.13
N GLN A 27 12.77 37.62 -26.58
CA GLN A 27 14.08 38.02 -27.13
C GLN A 27 15.11 38.43 -26.08
N SER A 28 14.71 38.73 -24.85
CA SER A 28 15.65 39.18 -23.81
C SER A 28 16.35 38.02 -23.04
N LEU A 29 15.92 36.78 -23.20
CA LEU A 29 16.44 35.59 -22.48
C LEU A 29 17.57 34.85 -23.21
N LYS A 30 17.94 35.25 -24.44
CA LYS A 30 19.01 34.58 -25.22
C LYS A 30 20.43 35.11 -25.01
N ARG A 31 20.65 36.08 -24.13
CA ARG A 31 21.99 36.65 -23.87
C ARG A 31 22.33 36.55 -22.39
N LYS A 32 22.71 35.38 -21.92
CA LYS A 32 23.61 35.15 -20.76
C LYS A 32 23.69 33.69 -20.41
N ILE A 33 24.33 32.87 -21.24
CA ILE A 33 24.93 31.62 -20.84
C ILE A 33 26.31 31.58 -21.45
N THR A 34 27.30 32.04 -20.72
CA THR A 34 28.71 31.76 -20.95
C THR A 34 29.07 30.50 -20.18
N VAL A 35 29.53 29.51 -20.89
CA VAL A 35 30.06 28.24 -20.39
C VAL A 35 31.47 28.49 -19.84
N PRO A 36 31.82 28.05 -18.62
CA PRO A 36 33.21 27.91 -18.21
C PRO A 36 33.71 26.48 -18.50
N ASN A 37 34.94 26.45 -19.01
CA ASN A 37 35.70 25.27 -19.42
C ASN A 37 35.94 24.21 -18.34
N GLU A 38 36.19 23.03 -18.87
CA GLU A 38 36.64 21.80 -18.21
C GLU A 38 37.84 22.00 -17.27
N SER A 39 37.77 21.43 -16.11
CA SER A 39 38.84 20.64 -15.46
C SER A 39 38.46 20.34 -13.99
N ASN A 40 38.51 19.06 -13.66
CA ASN A 40 38.57 18.40 -12.35
C ASN A 40 37.45 17.41 -12.06
N TYR A 41 37.54 16.25 -12.69
CA TYR A 41 37.05 15.01 -12.11
C TYR A 41 38.22 14.20 -11.58
N ALA A 42 38.47 14.30 -10.27
CA ALA A 42 39.33 13.37 -9.56
C ALA A 42 38.53 12.09 -9.25
N ALA A 43 39.17 10.98 -9.57
CA ALA A 43 38.68 9.63 -9.39
C ALA A 43 38.30 9.32 -7.95
N MET A 44 37.10 8.75 -7.75
CA MET A 44 36.72 8.04 -6.53
C MET A 44 36.76 6.55 -6.83
N GLU A 45 37.82 5.87 -6.38
CA GLU A 45 37.97 4.42 -6.40
C GLU A 45 36.94 3.76 -5.49
N PHE A 46 36.12 2.87 -6.05
CA PHE A 46 35.34 1.90 -5.30
C PHE A 46 36.19 0.71 -4.92
N VAL A 47 36.46 0.54 -3.63
CA VAL A 47 37.09 -0.66 -3.07
C VAL A 47 36.06 -1.79 -3.03
N LEU A 48 36.25 -2.79 -3.85
CA LEU A 48 35.55 -4.08 -3.79
C LEU A 48 36.25 -4.99 -2.76
N HIS A 49 35.52 -5.31 -1.70
CA HIS A 49 35.97 -6.36 -0.77
C HIS A 49 35.79 -7.75 -1.39
N SER A 50 36.89 -8.40 -1.66
CA SER A 50 37.02 -9.79 -2.06
C SER A 50 36.92 -10.74 -0.88
N THR A 51 36.08 -11.77 -0.98
CA THR A 51 36.05 -12.93 -0.08
C THR A 51 37.17 -13.91 -0.38
N PRO A 52 37.72 -14.62 0.63
CA PRO A 52 38.92 -15.46 0.43
C PRO A 52 38.58 -16.84 -0.14
N SER A 53 39.39 -17.24 -1.12
CA SER A 53 39.43 -18.57 -1.71
C SER A 53 40.11 -19.56 -0.78
N VAL A 54 39.53 -20.74 -0.66
CA VAL A 54 40.08 -21.90 0.04
C VAL A 54 41.12 -22.58 -0.89
N VAL A 55 42.32 -22.73 -0.38
CA VAL A 55 43.42 -23.48 -0.99
C VAL A 55 43.21 -24.97 -0.70
N SER A 56 43.31 -25.82 -1.72
CA SER A 56 43.50 -27.25 -1.56
C SER A 56 44.74 -27.70 -2.32
N ALA A 57 45.52 -28.49 -1.63
CA ALA A 57 46.89 -28.89 -1.94
C ALA A 57 46.99 -29.92 -3.04
N ALA A 58 48.17 -29.86 -3.68
CA ALA A 58 48.64 -30.77 -4.71
C ALA A 58 49.11 -32.12 -4.12
N SER A 59 48.96 -33.19 -4.91
CA SER A 59 49.88 -34.34 -4.86
C SER A 59 50.09 -34.93 -6.24
N THR A 60 51.31 -35.23 -6.47
CA THR A 60 52.05 -35.67 -7.67
C THR A 60 51.80 -37.14 -8.06
N SER A 61 51.97 -37.41 -9.32
CA SER A 61 52.83 -38.40 -10.01
C SER A 61 52.13 -39.33 -11.00
N SER A 62 52.68 -39.33 -12.14
CA SER A 62 53.39 -40.25 -13.02
C SER A 62 52.61 -40.77 -14.23
N ASP A 63 53.37 -40.66 -15.34
CA ASP A 63 53.22 -41.10 -16.71
C ASP A 63 52.54 -42.46 -16.98
N VAL A 64 51.83 -42.54 -18.13
CA VAL A 64 52.06 -43.55 -19.20
C VAL A 64 51.28 -43.15 -20.47
N GLU A 65 51.98 -43.35 -21.61
CA GLU A 65 51.62 -43.04 -23.01
C GLU A 65 50.41 -43.84 -23.57
N GLY A 66 49.79 -43.27 -24.63
CA GLY A 66 49.18 -43.99 -25.73
C GLY A 66 48.00 -43.23 -26.41
N PRO A 67 48.02 -43.11 -27.77
CA PRO A 67 47.21 -42.12 -28.47
C PRO A 67 45.90 -42.68 -29.01
N THR A 68 44.76 -42.02 -28.72
CA THR A 68 43.58 -42.14 -29.57
C THR A 68 42.96 -40.76 -29.77
N LYS A 69 42.97 -40.31 -31.02
CA LYS A 69 42.35 -39.08 -31.51
C LYS A 69 40.82 -39.18 -31.41
N ASN A 70 40.25 -38.72 -30.34
CA ASN A 70 38.84 -38.33 -30.31
C ASN A 70 38.74 -36.84 -30.66
N LYS A 71 38.27 -36.53 -31.88
CA LYS A 71 37.81 -35.21 -32.25
C LYS A 71 36.61 -34.86 -31.36
N GLN A 72 36.86 -34.26 -30.21
CA GLN A 72 35.82 -33.53 -29.48
C GLN A 72 35.40 -32.33 -30.33
N PHE A 73 34.16 -32.39 -30.86
CA PHE A 73 33.50 -31.23 -31.39
C PHE A 73 33.36 -30.23 -30.22
N ARG A 74 34.26 -29.27 -30.16
CA ARG A 74 34.06 -28.06 -29.37
C ARG A 74 32.91 -27.34 -30.04
N ILE A 75 31.68 -27.51 -29.49
CA ILE A 75 30.56 -26.63 -29.79
C ILE A 75 31.05 -25.24 -29.38
N ASP A 76 31.17 -24.35 -30.35
CA ASP A 76 31.65 -23.00 -30.12
C ASP A 76 30.57 -22.27 -29.33
N THR A 77 30.70 -22.30 -27.98
CA THR A 77 29.78 -21.70 -27.03
C THR A 77 29.62 -20.20 -27.27
N THR A 78 30.52 -19.58 -28.01
CA THR A 78 30.45 -18.16 -28.39
C THR A 78 29.42 -17.93 -29.50
N GLN A 79 29.37 -18.78 -30.52
CA GLN A 79 28.37 -18.70 -31.58
C GLN A 79 26.98 -19.06 -31.08
N PHE A 80 26.86 -20.05 -30.18
CA PHE A 80 25.57 -20.38 -29.54
C PHE A 80 25.06 -19.24 -28.65
N LYS A 81 25.93 -18.56 -27.90
CA LYS A 81 25.59 -17.35 -27.12
C LYS A 81 25.21 -16.19 -28.03
N GLN A 82 25.83 -16.01 -29.18
CA GLN A 82 25.50 -14.95 -30.12
C GLN A 82 24.14 -15.19 -30.80
N SER A 83 23.85 -16.41 -31.27
CA SER A 83 22.57 -16.74 -31.88
C SER A 83 21.38 -16.64 -30.90
N SER A 84 21.61 -16.88 -29.62
CA SER A 84 20.54 -16.78 -28.61
C SER A 84 20.14 -15.32 -28.25
N VAL A 85 20.99 -14.35 -28.58
CA VAL A 85 20.75 -12.91 -28.33
C VAL A 85 20.21 -12.20 -29.59
N GLN A 86 20.36 -12.79 -30.77
CA GLN A 86 19.80 -12.24 -32.01
C GLN A 86 18.29 -12.37 -32.06
N ASP A 87 17.66 -11.62 -32.95
CA ASP A 87 16.20 -11.56 -33.15
C ASP A 87 15.60 -12.99 -33.20
N GLY A 88 14.65 -13.30 -32.28
CA GLY A 88 14.04 -14.63 -32.17
C GLY A 88 14.79 -15.63 -31.26
N GLY A 89 15.95 -15.29 -30.71
CA GLY A 89 16.67 -16.16 -29.78
C GLY A 89 16.08 -16.17 -28.36
N SER A 90 16.27 -17.26 -27.62
CA SER A 90 15.74 -17.43 -26.25
C SER A 90 16.17 -16.31 -25.29
N ARG A 91 17.42 -15.85 -25.42
CA ARG A 91 17.94 -14.74 -24.62
C ARG A 91 17.32 -13.39 -25.01
N ALA A 92 17.03 -13.16 -26.29
CA ALA A 92 16.32 -11.98 -26.76
C ALA A 92 14.90 -11.92 -26.18
N ALA A 93 14.18 -13.05 -26.19
CA ALA A 93 12.84 -13.17 -25.61
C ALA A 93 12.86 -12.91 -24.09
N GLU A 94 13.86 -13.42 -23.38
CA GLU A 94 14.03 -13.17 -21.94
C GLU A 94 14.25 -11.68 -21.65
N ILE A 95 15.15 -11.00 -22.38
CA ILE A 95 15.42 -9.56 -22.22
C ILE A 95 14.13 -8.77 -22.49
N THR A 96 13.42 -9.09 -23.56
CA THR A 96 12.14 -8.44 -23.90
C THR A 96 11.10 -8.59 -22.80
N ASN A 97 10.98 -9.80 -22.23
CA ASN A 97 10.05 -10.05 -21.12
C ASN A 97 10.44 -9.26 -19.85
N LYS A 98 11.76 -9.11 -19.55
CA LYS A 98 12.24 -8.28 -18.45
C LYS A 98 12.00 -6.78 -18.68
N ILE A 99 12.14 -6.31 -19.92
CA ILE A 99 11.79 -4.93 -20.29
C ILE A 99 10.28 -4.70 -20.09
N LEU A 100 9.44 -5.61 -20.57
CA LEU A 100 7.99 -5.52 -20.38
C LEU A 100 7.62 -5.53 -18.90
N PHE A 101 8.27 -6.40 -18.10
CA PHE A 101 8.10 -6.46 -16.65
C PHE A 101 8.45 -5.10 -16.00
N MET A 102 9.61 -4.53 -16.33
CA MET A 102 10.05 -3.23 -15.81
C MET A 102 9.05 -2.11 -16.19
N LEU A 103 8.68 -2.02 -17.48
CA LEU A 103 7.72 -1.01 -17.94
C LEU A 103 6.38 -1.10 -17.18
N THR A 104 5.93 -2.32 -16.91
CA THR A 104 4.67 -2.58 -16.22
C THR A 104 4.76 -2.32 -14.72
N LYS A 105 5.76 -2.88 -14.05
CA LYS A 105 5.93 -2.81 -12.58
C LYS A 105 6.36 -1.44 -12.08
N ASP A 106 7.23 -0.77 -12.83
CA ASP A 106 7.70 0.58 -12.47
C ASP A 106 6.81 1.68 -13.04
N ASN A 107 5.69 1.29 -13.68
CA ASN A 107 4.74 2.22 -14.28
C ASN A 107 5.36 3.18 -15.30
N MET A 108 6.32 2.70 -16.06
CA MET A 108 6.98 3.49 -17.09
C MET A 108 6.12 3.58 -18.37
N ALA A 109 6.21 4.71 -19.06
CA ALA A 109 5.59 4.84 -20.38
C ALA A 109 6.24 3.88 -21.38
N PHE A 110 5.46 3.32 -22.30
CA PHE A 110 6.02 2.47 -23.35
C PHE A 110 7.00 3.22 -24.27
N GLU A 111 6.86 4.54 -24.40
CA GLU A 111 7.81 5.41 -25.09
C GLU A 111 9.19 5.46 -24.43
N ALA A 112 9.33 4.99 -23.19
CA ALA A 112 10.62 4.98 -22.49
C ALA A 112 11.68 4.18 -23.25
N ILE A 113 11.29 3.09 -23.94
CA ILE A 113 12.21 2.28 -24.74
C ILE A 113 12.78 3.01 -25.97
N GLU A 114 12.06 4.03 -26.45
CA GLU A 114 12.48 4.81 -27.63
C GLU A 114 13.42 5.96 -27.27
N LYS A 115 13.56 6.25 -25.95
CA LYS A 115 14.46 7.32 -25.46
C LYS A 115 15.92 6.95 -25.66
N GLU A 116 16.72 7.94 -26.00
CA GLU A 116 18.14 7.79 -26.30
C GLU A 116 18.92 7.10 -25.17
N GLY A 117 18.76 7.55 -23.93
CA GLY A 117 19.45 6.95 -22.78
C GLY A 117 19.11 5.48 -22.58
N PHE A 118 17.85 5.08 -22.76
CA PHE A 118 17.44 3.69 -22.67
C PHE A 118 18.07 2.83 -23.79
N LYS A 119 18.07 3.34 -25.03
CA LYS A 119 18.70 2.69 -26.17
C LYS A 119 20.21 2.49 -25.96
N LEU A 120 20.91 3.53 -25.47
CA LEU A 120 22.34 3.45 -25.16
C LEU A 120 22.61 2.45 -24.03
N PHE A 121 21.81 2.45 -22.97
CA PHE A 121 21.93 1.48 -21.89
C PHE A 121 21.78 0.04 -22.40
N ILE A 122 20.72 -0.26 -23.14
CA ILE A 122 20.51 -1.61 -23.71
C ILE A 122 21.65 -2.00 -24.65
N LYS A 123 22.11 -1.08 -25.51
CA LYS A 123 23.25 -1.33 -26.40
C LYS A 123 24.52 -1.64 -25.65
N SER A 124 24.73 -1.06 -24.47
CA SER A 124 25.93 -1.33 -23.65
C SER A 124 25.85 -2.68 -22.95
N VAL A 125 24.69 -3.12 -22.44
CA VAL A 125 24.55 -4.38 -21.69
C VAL A 125 24.22 -5.58 -22.58
N ALA A 126 23.62 -5.35 -23.74
CA ALA A 126 23.22 -6.36 -24.71
C ALA A 126 23.46 -5.87 -26.16
N PRO A 127 24.70 -5.74 -26.62
CA PRO A 127 25.04 -5.09 -27.90
C PRO A 127 24.36 -5.71 -29.13
N LEU A 128 24.08 -7.02 -29.08
CA LEU A 128 23.50 -7.79 -30.19
C LEU A 128 21.96 -7.85 -30.10
N TYR A 129 21.37 -7.36 -29.01
CA TYR A 129 19.94 -7.36 -28.82
C TYR A 129 19.29 -6.19 -29.60
N LYS A 130 18.32 -6.53 -30.43
CA LYS A 130 17.51 -5.55 -31.15
C LYS A 130 16.29 -5.18 -30.32
N LEU A 131 16.25 -3.92 -29.91
CA LEU A 131 15.15 -3.40 -29.10
C LEU A 131 13.85 -3.40 -29.92
N PRO A 132 12.73 -3.97 -29.43
CA PRO A 132 11.45 -3.97 -30.13
C PRO A 132 10.86 -2.55 -30.20
N SER A 133 9.94 -2.32 -31.14
CA SER A 133 9.20 -1.08 -31.24
C SER A 133 8.17 -0.97 -30.08
N ARG A 134 7.69 0.25 -29.82
CA ARG A 134 6.59 0.50 -28.89
C ARG A 134 5.36 -0.37 -29.21
N GLU A 135 4.98 -0.47 -30.47
CA GLU A 135 3.85 -1.27 -30.92
C GLU A 135 4.06 -2.77 -30.61
N THR A 136 5.26 -3.27 -30.87
CA THR A 136 5.62 -4.65 -30.52
C THR A 136 5.49 -4.90 -29.01
N ILE A 137 5.94 -3.97 -28.16
CA ILE A 137 5.80 -4.09 -26.69
C ILE A 137 4.33 -4.10 -26.28
N ILE A 138 3.47 -3.30 -26.89
CA ILE A 138 2.03 -3.29 -26.59
C ILE A 138 1.41 -4.63 -26.97
N ASN A 139 1.73 -5.18 -28.12
CA ASN A 139 1.24 -6.49 -28.55
C ASN A 139 1.68 -7.61 -27.61
N LEU A 140 2.98 -7.59 -27.19
CA LEU A 140 3.50 -8.55 -26.20
C LEU A 140 2.83 -8.40 -24.83
N MET A 141 2.48 -7.19 -24.42
CA MET A 141 1.69 -6.94 -23.20
C MET A 141 0.31 -7.60 -23.30
N GLU A 142 -0.37 -7.46 -24.45
CA GLU A 142 -1.68 -8.09 -24.67
C GLU A 142 -1.60 -9.62 -24.66
N GLU A 143 -0.56 -10.19 -25.29
CA GLU A 143 -0.33 -11.63 -25.28
C GLU A 143 -0.05 -12.14 -23.86
N LYS A 144 0.82 -11.44 -23.11
CA LYS A 144 1.12 -11.77 -21.71
C LYS A 144 -0.13 -11.67 -20.84
N TYR A 145 -0.96 -10.63 -21.04
CA TYR A 145 -2.25 -10.51 -20.37
C TYR A 145 -3.17 -11.70 -20.66
N LYS A 146 -3.32 -12.08 -21.94
CA LYS A 146 -4.16 -13.23 -22.33
C LYS A 146 -3.70 -14.52 -21.67
N ALA A 147 -2.39 -14.79 -21.66
CA ALA A 147 -1.82 -15.97 -21.03
C ALA A 147 -2.06 -15.98 -19.52
N LEU A 148 -1.61 -14.94 -18.81
CA LEU A 148 -1.70 -14.89 -17.35
C LEU A 148 -3.14 -14.75 -16.84
N SER A 149 -4.01 -14.02 -17.54
CA SER A 149 -5.42 -13.92 -17.16
C SER A 149 -6.14 -15.28 -17.25
N THR A 150 -5.75 -16.14 -18.20
CA THR A 150 -6.30 -17.50 -18.30
C THR A 150 -5.90 -18.33 -17.07
N ILE A 151 -4.65 -18.27 -16.64
CA ILE A 151 -4.15 -18.97 -15.45
C ILE A 151 -4.87 -18.46 -14.20
N ILE A 152 -4.91 -17.14 -14.01
CA ILE A 152 -5.55 -16.53 -12.82
C ILE A 152 -7.07 -16.79 -12.80
N LYS A 153 -7.75 -16.83 -13.96
CA LYS A 153 -9.17 -17.24 -14.03
C LYS A 153 -9.38 -18.68 -13.57
N ALA A 154 -8.45 -19.58 -13.89
CA ALA A 154 -8.49 -20.96 -13.40
C ALA A 154 -8.25 -21.02 -11.89
N GLU A 155 -7.27 -20.28 -11.35
CA GLU A 155 -7.06 -20.17 -9.90
C GLU A 155 -8.33 -19.66 -9.19
N LEU A 156 -8.88 -18.53 -9.62
CA LEU A 156 -10.07 -17.91 -9.02
C LEU A 156 -11.30 -18.83 -9.07
N SER A 157 -11.45 -19.63 -10.11
CA SER A 157 -12.55 -20.59 -10.23
C SER A 157 -12.42 -21.77 -9.25
N SER A 158 -11.19 -22.09 -8.82
CA SER A 158 -10.88 -23.18 -7.87
C SER A 158 -10.96 -22.72 -6.41
N VAL A 159 -10.89 -21.42 -6.15
CA VAL A 159 -10.89 -20.85 -4.80
C VAL A 159 -12.30 -20.88 -4.20
N GLU A 160 -12.41 -21.40 -2.98
CA GLU A 160 -13.70 -21.50 -2.27
C GLU A 160 -14.15 -20.17 -1.68
N TYR A 161 -13.19 -19.31 -1.24
CA TYR A 161 -13.48 -18.03 -0.59
C TYR A 161 -12.55 -16.94 -1.09
N LEU A 162 -13.11 -15.77 -1.38
CA LEU A 162 -12.36 -14.58 -1.77
C LEU A 162 -13.06 -13.30 -1.28
N SER A 163 -12.31 -12.21 -1.28
CA SER A 163 -12.82 -10.88 -0.98
C SER A 163 -12.58 -9.95 -2.16
N LEU A 164 -13.45 -8.97 -2.33
CA LEU A 164 -13.27 -7.93 -3.33
C LEU A 164 -13.02 -6.59 -2.64
N THR A 165 -12.22 -5.76 -3.26
CA THR A 165 -12.11 -4.35 -2.90
C THR A 165 -12.43 -3.49 -4.10
N THR A 166 -13.15 -2.39 -3.87
CA THR A 166 -13.48 -1.43 -4.92
C THR A 166 -13.03 -0.04 -4.50
N ASP A 167 -12.55 0.74 -5.47
CA ASP A 167 -12.13 2.12 -5.23
C ASP A 167 -12.39 3.01 -6.44
N ILE A 168 -12.60 4.32 -6.19
CA ILE A 168 -12.60 5.36 -7.21
C ILE A 168 -11.39 6.24 -6.99
N TRP A 169 -10.63 6.48 -8.04
CA TRP A 169 -9.51 7.41 -7.99
C TRP A 169 -9.57 8.43 -9.14
N GLU A 170 -8.99 9.58 -8.88
CA GLU A 170 -8.90 10.68 -9.82
C GLU A 170 -7.49 10.78 -10.41
N ASP A 171 -7.42 10.76 -11.74
CA ASP A 171 -6.28 11.29 -12.46
C ASP A 171 -6.37 12.82 -12.50
N ARG A 172 -5.65 13.46 -11.59
CA ARG A 172 -5.70 14.91 -11.44
C ARG A 172 -5.11 15.68 -12.61
N LEU A 173 -4.26 15.06 -13.41
CA LEU A 173 -3.64 15.70 -14.57
C LEU A 173 -4.59 15.79 -15.75
N ASN A 174 -5.36 14.71 -15.96
CA ASN A 174 -6.29 14.61 -17.09
C ASN A 174 -7.76 14.78 -16.66
N PHE A 175 -8.03 15.03 -15.37
CA PHE A 175 -9.38 15.17 -14.82
C PHE A 175 -10.28 13.98 -15.13
N ARG A 176 -9.70 12.76 -15.11
CA ARG A 176 -10.43 11.52 -15.34
C ARG A 176 -10.65 10.77 -14.05
N LEU A 177 -11.81 10.16 -13.92
CA LEU A 177 -12.14 9.28 -12.81
C LEU A 177 -12.12 7.83 -13.29
N TYR A 178 -11.56 6.97 -12.47
CA TYR A 178 -11.53 5.53 -12.72
C TYR A 178 -12.16 4.78 -11.56
N PHE A 179 -12.80 3.66 -11.87
CA PHE A 179 -13.33 2.72 -10.92
C PHE A 179 -12.65 1.37 -11.10
N GLY A 180 -12.17 0.77 -10.02
CA GLY A 180 -11.45 -0.49 -10.05
C GLY A 180 -11.95 -1.52 -9.07
N VAL A 181 -11.71 -2.79 -9.41
CA VAL A 181 -11.97 -3.96 -8.57
C VAL A 181 -10.72 -4.82 -8.48
N THR A 182 -10.35 -5.16 -7.24
CA THR A 182 -9.26 -6.10 -6.94
C THR A 182 -9.83 -7.29 -6.19
N SER A 183 -9.46 -8.51 -6.59
CA SER A 183 -9.79 -9.76 -5.89
C SER A 183 -8.66 -10.13 -4.95
N HIS A 184 -9.00 -10.53 -3.71
CA HIS A 184 -8.08 -10.99 -2.68
C HIS A 184 -8.48 -12.41 -2.28
N TYR A 185 -7.54 -13.34 -2.35
CA TYR A 185 -7.81 -14.75 -2.08
C TYR A 185 -6.57 -15.46 -1.53
N ILE A 186 -6.78 -16.64 -0.95
CA ILE A 186 -5.70 -17.51 -0.48
C ILE A 186 -5.54 -18.63 -1.50
N PHE A 187 -4.35 -18.76 -2.06
CA PHE A 187 -4.00 -19.83 -2.96
C PHE A 187 -2.61 -20.38 -2.60
N ASN A 188 -2.46 -21.70 -2.49
CA ASN A 188 -1.23 -22.35 -2.04
C ASN A 188 -0.65 -21.73 -0.75
N ASN A 189 -1.52 -21.46 0.22
CA ASN A 189 -1.15 -20.89 1.53
C ASN A 189 -0.60 -19.47 1.50
N GLN A 190 -0.71 -18.81 0.37
CA GLN A 190 -0.30 -17.42 0.18
C GLN A 190 -1.52 -16.54 -0.11
N HIS A 191 -1.51 -15.36 0.46
CA HIS A 191 -2.45 -14.32 0.05
C HIS A 191 -2.05 -13.75 -1.31
N LYS A 192 -3.00 -13.75 -2.23
CA LYS A 192 -2.87 -13.13 -3.54
C LYS A 192 -3.85 -11.96 -3.67
N SER A 193 -3.43 -10.94 -4.41
CA SER A 193 -4.26 -9.78 -4.74
C SER A 193 -4.08 -9.46 -6.21
N VAL A 194 -5.18 -9.50 -6.97
CA VAL A 194 -5.15 -9.30 -8.42
C VAL A 194 -6.22 -8.30 -8.83
N THR A 195 -5.84 -7.26 -9.57
CA THR A 195 -6.80 -6.30 -10.15
C THR A 195 -7.52 -6.94 -11.32
N ILE A 196 -8.82 -7.18 -11.16
CA ILE A 196 -9.63 -7.91 -12.13
C ILE A 196 -10.46 -7.00 -13.04
N GLY A 197 -10.62 -5.73 -12.69
CA GLY A 197 -11.38 -4.78 -13.50
C GLY A 197 -10.97 -3.34 -13.24
N VAL A 198 -10.91 -2.56 -14.31
CA VAL A 198 -10.73 -1.10 -14.27
C VAL A 198 -11.57 -0.51 -15.40
N THR A 199 -12.32 0.56 -15.12
CA THR A 199 -13.08 1.31 -16.11
C THR A 199 -12.96 2.82 -15.87
N GLU A 200 -12.97 3.60 -16.93
CA GLU A 200 -13.05 5.06 -16.86
C GLU A 200 -14.51 5.48 -16.63
N LEU A 201 -14.70 6.43 -15.72
CA LEU A 201 -16.01 7.01 -15.44
C LEU A 201 -16.18 8.29 -16.26
N THR A 202 -16.90 8.20 -17.36
CA THR A 202 -17.08 9.32 -18.30
C THR A 202 -18.28 10.20 -17.99
N GLU A 203 -19.26 9.68 -17.22
CA GLU A 203 -20.51 10.35 -16.90
C GLU A 203 -20.89 10.14 -15.42
N ARG A 204 -22.00 10.78 -15.00
CA ARG A 204 -22.57 10.63 -13.65
C ARG A 204 -23.20 9.24 -13.53
N GLN A 205 -22.48 8.31 -12.92
CA GLN A 205 -22.86 6.91 -12.85
C GLN A 205 -23.92 6.65 -11.78
N SER A 206 -24.93 5.86 -12.13
CA SER A 206 -25.97 5.40 -11.19
C SER A 206 -25.53 4.16 -10.41
N ALA A 207 -26.19 3.87 -9.27
CA ALA A 207 -25.97 2.63 -8.55
C ALA A 207 -26.18 1.38 -9.45
N LYS A 208 -27.16 1.44 -10.36
CA LYS A 208 -27.43 0.34 -11.30
C LYS A 208 -26.29 0.11 -12.29
N TYR A 209 -25.62 1.17 -12.76
CA TYR A 209 -24.43 1.04 -13.59
C TYR A 209 -23.31 0.26 -12.85
N PHE A 210 -22.98 0.67 -11.62
CA PHE A 210 -21.95 -0.01 -10.82
C PHE A 210 -22.33 -1.45 -10.50
N GLU A 211 -23.59 -1.72 -10.18
CA GLU A 211 -24.09 -3.08 -9.95
C GLU A 211 -23.87 -3.97 -11.18
N THR A 212 -24.32 -3.54 -12.34
CA THR A 212 -24.18 -4.30 -13.60
C THR A 212 -22.70 -4.53 -13.92
N TRP A 213 -21.88 -3.48 -13.85
CA TRP A 213 -20.45 -3.58 -14.13
C TRP A 213 -19.71 -4.53 -13.16
N LEU A 214 -20.05 -4.50 -11.87
CA LEU A 214 -19.48 -5.42 -10.88
C LEU A 214 -19.84 -6.88 -11.19
N LEU A 215 -21.09 -7.14 -11.57
CA LEU A 215 -21.56 -8.47 -11.96
C LEU A 215 -20.87 -8.94 -13.27
N ASP A 216 -20.73 -8.07 -14.25
CA ASP A 216 -20.05 -8.39 -15.52
C ASP A 216 -18.58 -8.75 -15.27
N VAL A 217 -17.86 -7.97 -14.44
CA VAL A 217 -16.47 -8.26 -14.09
C VAL A 217 -16.35 -9.60 -13.36
N THR A 218 -17.20 -9.86 -12.35
CA THR A 218 -17.14 -11.13 -11.62
C THR A 218 -17.47 -12.32 -12.49
N ASN A 219 -18.44 -12.20 -13.42
CA ASN A 219 -18.77 -13.24 -14.39
C ASN A 219 -17.63 -13.49 -15.37
N GLU A 220 -16.99 -12.44 -15.90
CA GLU A 220 -15.83 -12.56 -16.79
C GLU A 220 -14.69 -13.35 -16.14
N TRP A 221 -14.46 -13.12 -14.83
CA TRP A 221 -13.43 -13.80 -14.05
C TRP A 221 -13.90 -15.13 -13.44
N LYS A 222 -15.11 -15.61 -13.79
CA LYS A 222 -15.72 -16.87 -13.32
C LYS A 222 -15.81 -16.94 -11.79
N ILE A 223 -15.98 -15.80 -11.13
CA ILE A 223 -16.15 -15.68 -9.69
C ILE A 223 -17.63 -15.90 -9.36
N ARG A 224 -17.91 -16.92 -8.57
CA ARG A 224 -19.28 -17.19 -8.10
C ARG A 224 -19.61 -16.25 -6.93
N LYS A 225 -20.83 -15.72 -6.90
CA LYS A 225 -21.32 -14.83 -5.84
C LYS A 225 -21.18 -15.44 -4.44
N GLU A 226 -21.38 -16.73 -4.31
CA GLU A 226 -21.32 -17.50 -3.05
C GLU A 226 -19.89 -17.52 -2.47
N ASN A 227 -18.87 -17.48 -3.33
CA ASN A 227 -17.47 -17.49 -2.93
C ASN A 227 -16.99 -16.13 -2.39
N ILE A 228 -17.75 -15.05 -2.66
CA ILE A 228 -17.42 -13.71 -2.18
C ILE A 228 -17.81 -13.59 -0.70
N VAL A 229 -16.81 -13.42 0.16
CA VAL A 229 -16.99 -13.26 1.61
C VAL A 229 -17.37 -11.81 1.95
N VAL A 230 -16.66 -10.85 1.37
CA VAL A 230 -16.84 -9.43 1.60
C VAL A 230 -16.46 -8.60 0.38
N VAL A 231 -17.12 -7.46 0.21
CA VAL A 231 -16.73 -6.41 -0.74
C VAL A 231 -16.48 -5.13 0.04
N VAL A 232 -15.22 -4.68 0.05
CA VAL A 232 -14.78 -3.49 0.78
C VAL A 232 -14.73 -2.29 -0.14
N SER A 233 -15.30 -1.18 0.29
CA SER A 233 -15.29 0.06 -0.48
C SER A 233 -15.17 1.29 0.43
N ASN A 234 -14.46 2.33 -0.05
CA ASN A 234 -14.44 3.67 0.55
C ASN A 234 -15.40 4.64 -0.16
N ALA A 235 -16.08 4.18 -1.18
CA ALA A 235 -16.87 4.99 -2.09
C ALA A 235 -18.24 5.36 -1.53
N GLY A 236 -18.83 6.40 -2.12
CA GLY A 236 -20.10 6.98 -1.69
C GLY A 236 -21.30 6.06 -1.81
N SER A 237 -22.48 6.56 -1.38
CA SER A 237 -23.73 5.81 -1.23
C SER A 237 -24.19 5.04 -2.47
N HIS A 238 -23.90 5.52 -3.67
CA HIS A 238 -24.26 4.83 -4.92
C HIS A 238 -23.52 3.50 -5.09
N ILE A 239 -22.21 3.45 -4.75
CA ILE A 239 -21.43 2.21 -4.84
C ILE A 239 -21.78 1.27 -3.70
N GLN A 240 -21.99 1.80 -2.49
CA GLN A 240 -22.51 1.01 -1.37
C GLN A 240 -23.82 0.30 -1.75
N LYS A 241 -24.76 1.04 -2.35
CA LYS A 241 -26.03 0.49 -2.83
C LYS A 241 -25.79 -0.58 -3.90
N ALA A 242 -24.95 -0.29 -4.90
CA ALA A 242 -24.61 -1.22 -5.97
C ALA A 242 -24.02 -2.54 -5.45
N ILE A 243 -23.12 -2.49 -4.47
CA ILE A 243 -22.53 -3.67 -3.85
C ILE A 243 -23.60 -4.50 -3.12
N LYS A 244 -24.48 -3.84 -2.36
CA LYS A 244 -25.58 -4.51 -1.64
C LYS A 244 -26.58 -5.15 -2.59
N ASP A 245 -26.93 -4.48 -3.66
CA ASP A 245 -27.86 -4.99 -4.68
C ASP A 245 -27.22 -6.16 -5.46
N ALA A 246 -25.92 -6.09 -5.81
CA ALA A 246 -25.21 -7.13 -6.53
C ALA A 246 -24.94 -8.39 -5.70
N PHE A 247 -24.45 -8.23 -4.48
CA PHE A 247 -23.88 -9.34 -3.69
C PHE A 247 -24.62 -9.68 -2.40
N GLY A 248 -25.42 -8.76 -1.87
CA GLY A 248 -26.15 -8.89 -0.61
C GLY A 248 -25.70 -7.86 0.43
N ASN A 249 -26.63 -7.52 1.35
CA ASN A 249 -26.40 -6.52 2.39
C ASN A 249 -25.30 -6.91 3.39
N ASP A 250 -25.17 -8.20 3.64
CA ASP A 250 -24.22 -8.83 4.58
C ASP A 250 -22.79 -8.88 4.06
N LYS A 251 -22.58 -8.60 2.77
CA LYS A 251 -21.26 -8.66 2.13
C LYS A 251 -20.58 -7.30 1.99
N TYR A 252 -21.27 -6.19 2.25
CA TYR A 252 -20.67 -4.87 2.21
C TYR A 252 -19.90 -4.55 3.50
N LEU A 253 -18.68 -4.05 3.36
CA LEU A 253 -17.89 -3.49 4.45
C LEU A 253 -17.29 -2.14 4.03
N ALA A 254 -17.48 -1.12 4.87
CA ALA A 254 -16.79 0.16 4.69
C ALA A 254 -15.28 -0.01 4.89
N CYS A 255 -14.46 0.66 4.08
CA CYS A 255 -13.00 0.62 4.20
C CYS A 255 -12.56 1.12 5.58
N PHE A 256 -12.04 0.20 6.39
CA PHE A 256 -11.56 0.48 7.75
C PHE A 256 -10.46 1.55 7.76
N GLY A 257 -9.49 1.44 6.85
CA GLY A 257 -8.40 2.39 6.78
C GLY A 257 -8.83 3.81 6.41
N ASN A 258 -9.84 3.95 5.52
CA ASN A 258 -10.40 5.26 5.21
C ASN A 258 -11.15 5.84 6.42
N SER A 259 -11.96 5.04 7.10
CA SER A 259 -12.65 5.45 8.33
C SER A 259 -11.67 5.90 9.41
N LEU A 260 -10.54 5.19 9.56
CA LEU A 260 -9.49 5.56 10.50
C LEU A 260 -8.80 6.88 10.12
N ASN A 261 -8.55 7.12 8.84
CA ASN A 261 -7.91 8.35 8.32
C ASN A 261 -8.77 9.60 8.52
N LEU A 262 -10.09 9.47 8.56
CA LEU A 262 -10.99 10.61 8.74
C LEU A 262 -10.90 11.23 10.14
N ILE A 263 -10.59 10.45 11.17
CA ILE A 263 -10.56 10.92 12.57
C ILE A 263 -9.48 11.99 12.80
N PRO A 264 -8.18 11.73 12.53
CA PRO A 264 -7.14 12.74 12.72
C PRO A 264 -7.30 13.95 11.79
N SER A 265 -7.94 13.78 10.63
CA SER A 265 -8.23 14.88 9.71
C SER A 265 -9.11 15.95 10.37
N LYS A 266 -10.07 15.56 11.22
CA LYS A 266 -10.92 16.51 11.95
C LYS A 266 -10.15 17.42 12.91
N VAL A 267 -9.09 16.91 13.52
CA VAL A 267 -8.20 17.68 14.42
C VAL A 267 -7.39 18.70 13.62
N ILE A 268 -6.84 18.31 12.49
CA ILE A 268 -6.06 19.23 11.62
C ILE A 268 -6.93 20.38 11.08
N GLU A 269 -8.23 20.14 10.88
CA GLU A 269 -9.18 21.16 10.41
C GLU A 269 -9.65 22.12 11.53
N LEU A 270 -9.30 21.88 12.81
CA LEU A 270 -9.60 22.84 13.87
C LEU A 270 -9.00 24.22 13.55
N PRO A 271 -9.77 25.32 13.70
CA PRO A 271 -9.32 26.67 13.31
C PRO A 271 -7.96 27.06 13.90
N VAL A 272 -7.70 26.71 15.17
CA VAL A 272 -6.44 26.98 15.86
C VAL A 272 -5.29 26.21 15.21
N ILE A 273 -5.44 24.92 14.99
CA ILE A 273 -4.43 24.05 14.40
C ILE A 273 -4.14 24.46 12.95
N LYS A 274 -5.21 24.77 12.19
CA LYS A 274 -5.10 25.26 10.81
C LYS A 274 -4.36 26.59 10.73
N SER A 275 -4.63 27.52 11.65
CA SER A 275 -3.92 28.80 11.73
C SER A 275 -2.43 28.61 12.01
N ILE A 276 -2.07 27.81 13.02
CA ILE A 276 -0.68 27.53 13.37
C ILE A 276 0.03 26.80 12.23
N SER A 277 -0.62 25.80 11.63
CA SER A 277 -0.07 25.07 10.47
C SER A 277 0.21 25.99 9.27
N ASN A 278 -0.64 27.00 9.04
CA ASN A 278 -0.42 27.98 7.99
C ASN A 278 0.77 28.91 8.29
N LYS A 279 0.96 29.32 9.56
CA LYS A 279 2.16 30.10 9.96
C LYS A 279 3.44 29.28 9.72
N ILE A 280 3.46 28.01 10.12
CA ILE A 280 4.59 27.10 9.91
C ILE A 280 4.86 26.90 8.40
N ARG A 281 3.80 26.74 7.60
CA ARG A 281 3.92 26.63 6.14
C ARG A 281 4.52 27.91 5.52
N THR A 282 4.14 29.07 6.03
CA THR A 282 4.72 30.35 5.60
C THR A 282 6.21 30.43 5.92
N ILE A 283 6.62 29.99 7.13
CA ILE A 283 8.02 29.90 7.53
C ILE A 283 8.81 28.98 6.59
N PHE A 284 8.33 27.76 6.34
CA PHE A 284 9.01 26.83 5.43
C PHE A 284 9.04 27.35 3.97
N THR A 285 8.01 28.06 3.54
CA THR A 285 7.99 28.69 2.21
C THR A 285 9.04 29.80 2.12
N TYR A 286 9.26 30.57 3.19
CA TYR A 286 10.32 31.57 3.27
C TYR A 286 11.71 30.94 3.09
N PHE A 287 12.02 29.87 3.82
CA PHE A 287 13.29 29.13 3.67
C PHE A 287 13.50 28.58 2.25
N LYS A 288 12.44 28.25 1.54
CA LYS A 288 12.54 27.82 0.13
C LYS A 288 12.84 28.95 -0.85
N ARG A 289 12.36 30.17 -0.56
CA ARG A 289 12.48 31.31 -1.46
C ARG A 289 13.73 32.15 -1.18
N SER A 290 14.20 32.17 0.06
CA SER A 290 15.37 32.92 0.48
C SER A 290 16.62 32.04 0.43
N THR A 291 17.51 32.31 -0.55
CA THR A 291 18.80 31.61 -0.66
C THR A 291 19.63 31.78 0.60
N THR A 292 19.69 32.99 1.16
CA THR A 292 20.43 33.28 2.41
C THR A 292 19.92 32.46 3.60
N ALA A 293 18.60 32.37 3.77
CA ALA A 293 18.03 31.57 4.86
C ALA A 293 18.23 30.06 4.61
N ALA A 294 18.09 29.60 3.36
CA ALA A 294 18.32 28.23 2.97
C ALA A 294 19.79 27.80 3.19
N ASP A 295 20.75 28.64 2.86
CA ASP A 295 22.18 28.36 3.04
C ASP A 295 22.56 28.32 4.53
N LYS A 296 22.03 29.24 5.35
CA LYS A 296 22.20 29.17 6.81
C LYS A 296 21.61 27.88 7.42
N LEU A 297 20.46 27.45 6.93
CA LEU A 297 19.85 26.20 7.40
C LEU A 297 20.68 24.96 7.00
N LYS A 298 21.21 24.93 5.77
CA LYS A 298 22.06 23.83 5.30
C LYS A 298 23.38 23.73 6.07
N THR A 299 23.96 24.86 6.46
CA THR A 299 25.18 24.87 7.28
C THR A 299 24.94 24.42 8.70
N SER A 300 23.72 24.58 9.21
CA SER A 300 23.35 24.17 10.58
C SER A 300 22.88 22.72 10.65
N ILE A 301 22.33 22.15 9.55
CA ILE A 301 21.72 20.81 9.54
C ILE A 301 21.80 20.21 8.13
N ASP A 302 22.26 18.95 8.03
CA ASP A 302 22.32 18.19 6.77
C ASP A 302 20.92 17.61 6.36
N LEU A 303 19.84 18.32 6.64
CA LEU A 303 18.47 17.93 6.36
C LEU A 303 17.83 18.78 5.25
N LYS A 304 17.31 18.12 4.21
CA LYS A 304 16.45 18.77 3.22
C LYS A 304 15.08 19.06 3.83
N LEU A 305 14.67 20.33 3.82
CA LEU A 305 13.28 20.70 4.13
C LEU A 305 12.34 20.01 3.15
N ILE A 306 11.61 19.01 3.62
CA ILE A 306 10.62 18.31 2.83
C ILE A 306 9.36 19.18 2.79
N GLN A 307 8.99 19.64 1.60
CA GLN A 307 7.76 20.38 1.42
C GLN A 307 6.61 19.41 1.25
N TYR A 308 5.71 19.37 2.24
CA TYR A 308 4.49 18.57 2.18
C TYR A 308 3.35 19.44 1.66
N PHE A 309 2.89 19.17 0.43
CA PHE A 309 1.76 19.86 -0.21
C PHE A 309 0.50 18.99 -0.30
N SER A 310 0.36 18.01 0.54
CA SER A 310 -0.83 17.17 0.56
C SER A 310 -1.88 17.75 1.50
N SER A 311 -3.14 17.69 1.10
CA SER A 311 -4.30 17.95 1.97
C SER A 311 -4.52 16.85 3.03
N GLN A 312 -3.69 15.81 3.01
CA GLN A 312 -3.78 14.69 3.95
C GLN A 312 -3.16 15.05 5.31
N TRP A 313 -3.78 14.63 6.38
CA TRP A 313 -3.36 14.92 7.74
C TRP A 313 -1.94 14.44 8.06
N ILE A 314 -1.50 13.31 7.49
CA ILE A 314 -0.14 12.78 7.66
C ILE A 314 0.93 13.77 7.18
N SER A 315 0.67 14.46 6.06
CA SER A 315 1.59 15.49 5.57
C SER A 315 1.68 16.68 6.52
N THR A 316 0.56 17.09 7.10
CA THR A 316 0.54 18.13 8.12
C THR A 316 1.25 17.66 9.39
N TYR A 317 1.00 16.44 9.86
CA TYR A 317 1.71 15.83 10.98
C TYR A 317 3.23 15.88 10.79
N ASN A 318 3.73 15.40 9.64
CA ASN A 318 5.16 15.38 9.33
C ASN A 318 5.75 16.80 9.28
N MET A 319 5.00 17.77 8.76
CA MET A 319 5.41 19.18 8.75
C MET A 319 5.52 19.74 10.17
N LEU A 320 4.54 19.44 11.04
CA LEU A 320 4.56 19.87 12.45
C LEU A 320 5.70 19.21 13.21
N GLN A 321 5.93 17.93 13.02
CA GLN A 321 7.05 17.21 13.65
C GLN A 321 8.39 17.79 13.22
N MET A 322 8.62 17.98 11.92
CA MET A 322 9.82 18.61 11.40
C MET A 322 10.03 20.03 11.97
N PHE A 323 8.95 20.79 12.12
CA PHE A 323 9.04 22.11 12.72
C PHE A 323 9.47 22.06 14.19
N ILE A 324 8.96 21.09 14.98
CA ILE A 324 9.39 20.87 16.37
C ILE A 324 10.91 20.58 16.40
N ASP A 325 11.35 19.66 15.56
CA ASP A 325 12.75 19.21 15.51
C ASP A 325 13.72 20.33 15.12
N LEU A 326 13.24 21.31 14.34
CA LEU A 326 14.05 22.43 13.82
C LEU A 326 13.76 23.78 14.49
N SER A 327 12.86 23.84 15.47
CA SER A 327 12.29 25.10 16.01
C SER A 327 13.34 26.09 16.49
N ASP A 328 14.39 25.60 17.18
CA ASP A 328 15.43 26.45 17.75
C ASP A 328 16.32 27.04 16.65
N VAL A 329 16.76 26.22 15.70
CA VAL A 329 17.56 26.66 14.55
C VAL A 329 16.78 27.63 13.66
N ILE A 330 15.49 27.32 13.38
CA ILE A 330 14.60 28.20 12.62
C ILE A 330 14.48 29.55 13.31
N LYS A 331 14.24 29.58 14.63
CA LYS A 331 14.12 30.80 15.42
C LYS A 331 15.38 31.65 15.33
N GLU A 332 16.55 31.06 15.47
CA GLU A 332 17.83 31.75 15.39
C GLU A 332 18.05 32.39 14.02
N ILE A 333 17.79 31.65 12.94
CA ILE A 333 17.94 32.16 11.57
C ILE A 333 16.94 33.27 11.26
N LEU A 334 15.67 33.13 11.68
CA LEU A 334 14.63 34.14 11.45
C LEU A 334 14.98 35.47 12.13
N LEU A 335 15.58 35.45 13.34
CA LEU A 335 16.02 36.67 14.05
C LEU A 335 17.11 37.44 13.29
N GLN A 336 17.90 36.73 12.46
CA GLN A 336 18.99 37.36 11.68
C GLN A 336 18.52 37.87 10.31
N CYS A 337 17.26 37.67 9.93
CA CYS A 337 16.74 38.01 8.61
C CYS A 337 15.66 39.09 8.69
N ARG A 338 15.91 40.28 8.08
CA ARG A 338 15.00 41.45 8.16
C ARG A 338 13.61 41.21 7.54
N THR A 339 13.48 40.31 6.54
CA THR A 339 12.24 40.03 5.81
C THR A 339 11.60 38.72 6.25
N ALA A 340 12.05 38.16 7.37
CA ALA A 340 11.56 36.89 7.84
C ALA A 340 10.11 36.99 8.34
N PRO A 341 9.30 35.91 8.15
CA PRO A 341 7.99 35.80 8.78
C PRO A 341 8.14 35.70 10.30
N THR A 342 7.10 36.12 11.01
CA THR A 342 7.07 36.03 12.48
C THR A 342 7.08 34.57 12.92
N MET A 343 7.95 34.25 13.88
CA MET A 343 8.00 32.94 14.53
C MET A 343 6.69 32.68 15.29
N ILE A 344 6.28 31.42 15.42
CA ILE A 344 5.17 31.06 16.29
C ILE A 344 5.53 31.31 17.76
N THR A 345 4.52 31.60 18.58
CA THR A 345 4.69 31.82 20.03
C THR A 345 5.02 30.55 20.77
N ALA A 346 5.53 30.67 22.00
CA ALA A 346 5.79 29.51 22.85
C ALA A 346 4.52 28.69 23.14
N SER A 347 3.37 29.35 23.34
CA SER A 347 2.08 28.68 23.52
C SER A 347 1.63 27.93 22.26
N GLU A 348 1.84 28.50 21.07
CA GLU A 348 1.56 27.81 19.81
C GLU A 348 2.49 26.60 19.61
N LEU A 349 3.77 26.72 19.99
CA LEU A 349 4.72 25.60 19.92
C LEU A 349 4.30 24.44 20.87
N GLU A 350 3.83 24.74 22.07
CA GLU A 350 3.30 23.70 22.96
C GLU A 350 2.04 23.04 22.37
N THR A 351 1.16 23.82 21.75
CA THR A 351 0.00 23.28 21.04
C THR A 351 0.43 22.35 19.89
N VAL A 352 1.47 22.69 19.15
CA VAL A 352 2.05 21.84 18.08
C VAL A 352 2.58 20.53 18.66
N LYS A 353 3.35 20.57 19.75
CA LYS A 353 3.90 19.38 20.41
C LYS A 353 2.78 18.45 20.89
N GLU A 354 1.74 19.00 21.51
CA GLU A 354 0.58 18.21 21.94
C GLU A 354 -0.19 17.63 20.75
N SER A 355 -0.34 18.40 19.66
CA SER A 355 -0.99 17.91 18.44
C SER A 355 -0.28 16.70 17.88
N VAL A 356 1.05 16.77 17.77
CA VAL A 356 1.89 15.67 17.27
C VAL A 356 1.77 14.46 18.20
N ASN A 357 1.83 14.66 19.51
CA ASN A 357 1.73 13.59 20.50
C ASN A 357 0.36 12.88 20.44
N LEU A 358 -0.74 13.64 20.31
CA LEU A 358 -2.09 13.08 20.21
C LEU A 358 -2.35 12.36 18.89
N LEU A 359 -1.72 12.79 17.80
CA LEU A 359 -1.88 12.19 16.46
C LEU A 359 -0.95 11.01 16.22
N LYS A 360 0.13 10.87 16.99
CA LYS A 360 1.12 9.81 16.84
C LYS A 360 0.53 8.40 16.88
N PRO A 361 -0.37 8.03 17.82
CA PRO A 361 -0.98 6.69 17.81
C PRO A 361 -1.71 6.35 16.52
N PHE A 362 -2.37 7.35 15.89
CA PHE A 362 -3.03 7.16 14.59
C PHE A 362 -2.01 6.93 13.48
N LEU A 363 -0.90 7.67 13.48
CA LEU A 363 0.18 7.47 12.51
C LEU A 363 0.78 6.07 12.62
N ASP A 364 1.04 5.61 13.84
CA ASP A 364 1.60 4.30 14.10
C ASP A 364 0.63 3.18 13.70
N ALA A 365 -0.67 3.34 13.98
CA ALA A 365 -1.72 2.43 13.52
C ALA A 365 -1.77 2.37 11.98
N ILE A 366 -1.76 3.52 11.30
CA ILE A 366 -1.80 3.57 9.83
C ILE A 366 -0.53 2.99 9.21
N LYS A 367 0.64 3.27 9.78
CA LYS A 367 1.90 2.63 9.33
C LYS A 367 1.84 1.12 9.45
N THR A 368 1.32 0.60 10.58
CA THR A 368 1.16 -0.84 10.82
C THR A 368 0.20 -1.47 9.81
N ILE A 369 -0.96 -0.83 9.55
CA ILE A 369 -1.94 -1.26 8.56
C ILE A 369 -1.34 -1.23 7.15
N SER A 370 -0.57 -0.19 6.84
CA SER A 370 0.00 0.03 5.51
C SER A 370 1.26 -0.77 5.23
N ALA A 371 1.90 -1.35 6.23
CA ALA A 371 3.07 -2.21 6.05
C ALA A 371 2.72 -3.52 5.33
N GLU A 372 1.48 -3.98 5.45
CA GLU A 372 1.01 -5.20 4.82
C GLU A 372 0.39 -4.90 3.45
N PRO A 373 0.51 -5.82 2.48
CA PRO A 373 -0.13 -5.66 1.16
C PRO A 373 -1.65 -5.44 1.26
N TYR A 374 -2.29 -6.06 2.24
CA TYR A 374 -3.71 -5.94 2.59
C TYR A 374 -3.87 -6.17 4.10
N LEU A 375 -4.82 -5.48 4.70
CA LEU A 375 -5.18 -5.69 6.10
C LEU A 375 -6.23 -6.79 6.19
N MET A 376 -5.92 -7.88 6.89
CA MET A 376 -6.92 -8.90 7.22
C MET A 376 -8.01 -8.30 8.10
N ALA A 377 -9.26 -8.67 7.85
CA ALA A 377 -10.42 -8.20 8.62
C ALA A 377 -10.29 -8.48 10.13
N SER A 378 -9.59 -9.56 10.50
CA SER A 378 -9.33 -9.95 11.89
C SER A 378 -8.53 -8.92 12.70
N LYS A 379 -7.75 -8.05 12.04
CA LYS A 379 -6.92 -7.02 12.72
C LYS A 379 -7.69 -5.75 13.06
N ALA A 380 -8.88 -5.53 12.49
CA ALA A 380 -9.60 -4.27 12.66
C ALA A 380 -9.98 -3.99 14.13
N ILE A 381 -10.62 -4.95 14.81
CA ILE A 381 -11.00 -4.80 16.22
C ILE A 381 -9.78 -4.65 17.13
N PRO A 382 -8.72 -5.47 17.03
CA PRO A 382 -7.48 -5.29 17.76
C PRO A 382 -6.84 -3.91 17.59
N VAL A 383 -6.76 -3.41 16.36
CA VAL A 383 -6.21 -2.07 16.07
C VAL A 383 -7.03 -0.97 16.75
N VAL A 384 -8.36 -1.05 16.65
CA VAL A 384 -9.26 -0.07 17.27
C VAL A 384 -9.08 -0.04 18.78
N ASN A 385 -9.05 -1.20 19.44
CA ASN A 385 -8.93 -1.26 20.89
C ASN A 385 -7.54 -0.87 21.39
N THR A 386 -6.48 -1.22 20.68
CA THR A 386 -5.11 -0.77 20.96
C THR A 386 -4.99 0.74 20.83
N LEU A 387 -5.51 1.31 19.74
CA LEU A 387 -5.49 2.76 19.52
C LEU A 387 -6.29 3.53 20.56
N LYS A 388 -7.49 3.04 20.93
CA LYS A 388 -8.33 3.62 21.98
C LYS A 388 -7.60 3.65 23.32
N THR A 389 -6.94 2.56 23.69
CA THR A 389 -6.15 2.46 24.93
C THR A 389 -4.99 3.45 24.92
N SER A 390 -4.22 3.52 23.83
CA SER A 390 -3.12 4.47 23.66
C SER A 390 -3.59 5.91 23.77
N LEU A 391 -4.71 6.26 23.11
CA LEU A 391 -5.28 7.61 23.15
C LEU A 391 -5.76 8.00 24.55
N ASN A 392 -6.38 7.07 25.30
CA ASN A 392 -6.85 7.31 26.65
C ASN A 392 -5.68 7.56 27.63
N ALA A 393 -4.55 6.88 27.44
CA ALA A 393 -3.34 7.03 28.27
C ALA A 393 -2.69 8.42 28.15
N LEU A 394 -2.86 9.11 27.02
CA LEU A 394 -2.28 10.44 26.81
C LEU A 394 -2.96 11.49 27.68
N GLN A 395 -2.17 12.37 28.32
CA GLN A 395 -2.65 13.44 29.19
C GLN A 395 -2.18 14.80 28.66
N PRO A 396 -2.99 15.51 27.86
CA PRO A 396 -2.68 16.86 27.41
C PRO A 396 -2.60 17.83 28.58
N LYS A 397 -1.69 18.80 28.50
CA LYS A 397 -1.48 19.83 29.53
C LYS A 397 -2.24 21.12 29.22
N THR A 398 -2.48 21.38 27.94
CA THR A 398 -3.17 22.62 27.51
C THR A 398 -4.68 22.39 27.33
N GLU A 399 -5.45 23.48 27.41
CA GLU A 399 -6.89 23.45 27.12
C GLU A 399 -7.17 23.02 25.67
N ILE A 400 -6.33 23.48 24.72
CA ILE A 400 -6.45 23.11 23.29
C ILE A 400 -6.18 21.62 23.12
N GLY A 401 -5.11 21.08 23.72
CA GLY A 401 -4.80 19.67 23.70
C GLY A 401 -5.94 18.82 24.29
N SER A 402 -6.53 19.26 25.39
CA SER A 402 -7.69 18.59 26.01
C SER A 402 -8.92 18.59 25.09
N LYS A 403 -9.21 19.71 24.38
CA LYS A 403 -10.27 19.79 23.36
C LYS A 403 -9.97 18.86 22.18
N MET A 404 -8.71 18.79 21.74
CA MET A 404 -8.30 17.88 20.67
C MET A 404 -8.49 16.41 21.05
N LYS A 405 -8.03 16.00 22.25
CA LYS A 405 -8.23 14.64 22.76
C LYS A 405 -9.72 14.29 22.84
N LYS A 406 -10.54 15.20 23.36
CA LYS A 406 -12.00 15.00 23.42
C LYS A 406 -12.59 14.78 22.03
N LEU A 407 -12.24 15.63 21.05
CA LEU A 407 -12.70 15.50 19.67
C LEU A 407 -12.26 14.16 19.04
N LEU A 408 -11.00 13.75 19.24
CA LEU A 408 -10.52 12.46 18.75
C LEU A 408 -11.34 11.30 19.33
N LEU A 409 -11.61 11.31 20.64
CA LEU A 409 -12.40 10.26 21.30
C LEU A 409 -13.88 10.27 20.85
N GLU A 410 -14.47 11.44 20.59
CA GLU A 410 -15.82 11.57 20.05
C GLU A 410 -15.91 11.00 18.64
N GLN A 411 -15.00 11.43 17.74
CA GLN A 411 -14.95 10.93 16.37
C GLN A 411 -14.64 9.42 16.31
N PHE A 412 -13.81 8.95 17.22
CA PHE A 412 -13.51 7.54 17.35
C PHE A 412 -14.74 6.73 17.77
N ARG A 413 -15.54 7.26 18.71
CA ARG A 413 -16.79 6.64 19.13
C ARG A 413 -17.82 6.63 18.00
N GLU A 414 -17.97 7.73 17.28
CA GLU A 414 -18.87 7.79 16.12
C GLU A 414 -18.50 6.77 15.03
N GLY A 415 -17.21 6.63 14.73
CA GLY A 415 -16.72 5.73 13.68
C GLY A 415 -16.70 4.26 14.04
N PHE A 416 -16.43 3.91 15.33
CA PHE A 416 -16.08 2.53 15.71
C PHE A 416 -16.86 1.97 16.92
N ASN A 417 -17.91 2.67 17.40
CA ASN A 417 -18.67 2.19 18.58
C ASN A 417 -19.27 0.78 18.39
N PHE A 418 -19.64 0.45 17.16
CA PHE A 418 -20.28 -0.83 16.83
C PHE A 418 -19.37 -1.79 16.06
N ILE A 419 -18.06 -1.55 16.03
CA ILE A 419 -17.13 -2.39 15.23
C ILE A 419 -17.17 -3.87 15.64
N GLU A 420 -17.37 -4.15 16.93
CA GLU A 420 -17.47 -5.52 17.45
C GLU A 420 -18.79 -6.22 17.05
N ASN A 421 -19.79 -5.45 16.56
CA ASN A 421 -21.05 -5.99 16.04
C ASN A 421 -21.01 -6.26 14.52
N GLU A 422 -19.95 -5.80 13.83
CA GLU A 422 -19.77 -6.09 12.40
C GLU A 422 -19.40 -7.57 12.23
N ILE A 423 -20.33 -8.35 11.68
CA ILE A 423 -20.27 -9.82 11.65
C ILE A 423 -18.96 -10.31 11.03
N ILE A 424 -18.52 -9.70 9.92
CA ILE A 424 -17.30 -10.12 9.22
C ILE A 424 -16.08 -9.86 10.09
N LEU A 425 -15.97 -8.67 10.71
CA LEU A 425 -14.84 -8.28 11.55
C LEU A 425 -14.79 -9.11 12.83
N SER A 426 -15.94 -9.30 13.49
CA SER A 426 -16.01 -10.03 14.75
C SER A 426 -15.70 -11.52 14.58
N ILE A 427 -16.29 -12.20 13.59
CA ILE A 427 -15.97 -13.60 13.32
C ILE A 427 -14.53 -13.77 12.86
N SER A 428 -14.03 -12.90 11.99
CA SER A 428 -12.62 -12.94 11.57
C SER A 428 -11.67 -12.79 12.75
N THR A 429 -11.98 -11.90 13.71
CA THR A 429 -11.15 -11.68 14.91
C THR A 429 -11.16 -12.90 15.81
N VAL A 430 -12.33 -13.47 16.09
CA VAL A 430 -12.45 -14.69 16.94
C VAL A 430 -11.73 -15.89 16.31
N LEU A 431 -11.83 -16.06 14.99
CA LEU A 431 -11.19 -17.17 14.26
C LEU A 431 -9.71 -16.91 13.94
N ASP A 432 -9.18 -15.74 14.26
CA ASP A 432 -7.73 -15.49 14.18
C ASP A 432 -7.06 -15.99 15.47
N PRO A 433 -6.21 -17.04 15.39
CA PRO A 433 -5.61 -17.62 16.57
C PRO A 433 -4.69 -16.69 17.35
N ARG A 434 -4.32 -15.54 16.78
CA ARG A 434 -3.53 -14.50 17.44
C ARG A 434 -4.37 -13.62 18.36
N PHE A 435 -5.65 -13.40 18.03
CA PHE A 435 -6.52 -12.42 18.70
C PHE A 435 -7.65 -13.06 19.50
N LYS A 436 -8.38 -14.01 18.92
CA LYS A 436 -9.52 -14.68 19.56
C LYS A 436 -10.50 -13.67 20.20
N ASN A 437 -10.80 -13.81 21.48
CA ASN A 437 -11.70 -12.94 22.26
C ASN A 437 -10.98 -11.79 22.98
N ILE A 438 -9.64 -11.74 22.97
CA ILE A 438 -8.83 -10.86 23.83
C ILE A 438 -9.18 -9.36 23.68
N HIS A 439 -9.51 -8.95 22.47
CA HIS A 439 -9.78 -7.55 22.15
C HIS A 439 -11.26 -7.18 22.23
N PHE A 440 -12.17 -8.10 22.52
CA PHE A 440 -13.56 -7.74 22.73
C PHE A 440 -13.74 -7.01 24.06
N LYS A 441 -14.48 -5.91 24.03
CA LYS A 441 -14.87 -5.11 25.21
C LYS A 441 -16.38 -5.16 25.48
N ASN A 442 -17.15 -5.67 24.52
CA ASN A 442 -18.59 -5.85 24.61
C ASN A 442 -18.92 -7.35 24.63
N ASP A 443 -19.24 -7.87 25.81
CA ASP A 443 -19.56 -9.29 26.00
C ASP A 443 -20.76 -9.74 25.14
N LEU A 444 -21.77 -8.88 24.97
CA LEU A 444 -22.93 -9.21 24.12
C LEU A 444 -22.52 -9.38 22.65
N ALA A 445 -21.62 -8.53 22.14
CA ALA A 445 -21.10 -8.66 20.78
C ALA A 445 -20.29 -9.94 20.63
N TYR A 446 -19.47 -10.28 21.63
CA TYR A 446 -18.71 -11.52 21.64
C TYR A 446 -19.63 -12.75 21.66
N PHE A 447 -20.61 -12.83 22.57
CA PHE A 447 -21.59 -13.96 22.64
C PHE A 447 -22.40 -14.09 21.35
N LYS A 448 -22.81 -12.96 20.75
CA LYS A 448 -23.48 -12.96 19.45
C LYS A 448 -22.59 -13.54 18.35
N THR A 449 -21.29 -13.23 18.39
CA THR A 449 -20.29 -13.74 17.43
C THR A 449 -20.12 -15.24 17.58
N ILE A 450 -19.99 -15.74 18.82
CA ILE A 450 -19.94 -17.19 19.09
C ILE A 450 -21.22 -17.88 18.61
N GLY A 451 -22.39 -17.31 18.88
CA GLY A 451 -23.66 -17.84 18.38
C GLY A 451 -23.73 -17.93 16.84
N ASN A 452 -23.14 -16.97 16.13
CA ASN A 452 -23.04 -17.01 14.66
C ASN A 452 -22.08 -18.09 14.18
N ILE A 453 -20.92 -18.27 14.85
CA ILE A 453 -19.96 -19.35 14.57
C ILE A 453 -20.62 -20.70 14.81
N SER A 454 -21.21 -20.92 15.98
CA SER A 454 -21.90 -22.17 16.33
C SER A 454 -23.02 -22.51 15.34
N ARG A 455 -23.85 -21.52 14.96
CA ARG A 455 -24.89 -21.74 13.94
C ARG A 455 -24.30 -22.21 12.61
N ALA A 456 -23.18 -21.61 12.17
CA ALA A 456 -22.50 -22.01 10.93
C ALA A 456 -21.89 -23.42 11.01
N LEU A 457 -21.53 -23.89 12.21
CA LEU A 457 -21.01 -25.23 12.46
C LEU A 457 -22.12 -26.28 12.49
N TYR A 458 -23.27 -26.01 13.14
CA TYR A 458 -24.40 -26.92 13.22
C TYR A 458 -25.11 -27.16 11.88
N THR A 459 -24.98 -26.22 10.93
CA THR A 459 -25.55 -26.40 9.58
C THR A 459 -24.75 -27.37 8.69
N ARG A 460 -23.57 -27.85 9.14
CA ARG A 460 -22.70 -28.79 8.39
C ARG A 460 -22.06 -29.81 9.34
N GLU A 461 -22.65 -30.96 9.49
CA GLU A 461 -22.25 -32.00 10.44
C GLU A 461 -20.79 -32.45 10.42
N LEU A 462 -20.26 -32.59 11.63
CA LEU A 462 -19.42 -33.57 12.34
C LEU A 462 -18.42 -34.46 11.55
N HIS A 463 -17.11 -34.22 11.79
CA HIS A 463 -16.10 -35.27 11.96
C HIS A 463 -14.92 -34.75 12.81
N LYS A 464 -14.48 -35.56 13.79
CA LYS A 464 -13.49 -35.23 14.85
C LYS A 464 -12.06 -35.62 14.46
N ARG A 465 -11.07 -34.83 14.80
CA ARG A 465 -9.67 -35.26 15.13
C ARG A 465 -8.89 -34.17 15.88
N PRO A 466 -7.89 -34.52 16.73
CA PRO A 466 -7.18 -33.59 17.64
C PRO A 466 -5.93 -32.95 17.02
N ILE A 467 -5.59 -31.75 17.50
CA ILE A 467 -4.45 -30.92 17.06
C ILE A 467 -3.39 -30.87 18.16
N GLN A 468 -2.11 -30.94 17.77
CA GLN A 468 -0.95 -30.85 18.67
C GLN A 468 -0.41 -29.41 18.72
N ASN A 469 0.05 -28.99 19.91
CA ASN A 469 0.57 -27.64 20.22
C ASN A 469 2.09 -27.58 20.23
N ASN A 470 2.65 -26.47 19.68
CA ASN A 470 4.02 -26.04 19.97
C ASN A 470 4.03 -24.55 20.32
N SER A 471 4.56 -24.20 21.50
CA SER A 471 4.69 -22.84 22.00
C SER A 471 6.15 -22.38 22.01
N THR A 472 6.44 -21.22 21.41
CA THR A 472 7.73 -20.53 21.50
C THR A 472 7.54 -19.12 22.00
N SER A 473 8.38 -18.70 22.98
CA SER A 473 8.37 -17.37 23.59
C SER A 473 9.30 -16.42 22.86
N THR A 474 8.88 -15.16 22.64
CA THR A 474 9.69 -14.13 21.97
C THR A 474 9.74 -12.81 22.74
N ASN A 475 10.86 -12.09 22.55
CA ASN A 475 11.29 -10.87 23.22
C ASN A 475 10.38 -9.66 22.96
N ILE A 476 10.25 -8.84 24.01
CA ILE A 476 9.43 -7.62 24.06
C ILE A 476 10.10 -6.50 23.26
N LYS A 477 9.44 -6.05 22.19
CA LYS A 477 9.76 -4.78 21.49
C LYS A 477 8.64 -3.78 21.78
N ASN A 478 9.00 -2.53 22.08
CA ASN A 478 8.05 -1.41 22.21
C ASN A 478 7.58 -0.99 20.81
N ASP A 479 6.49 -1.58 20.33
CA ASP A 479 5.82 -1.28 19.08
C ASP A 479 4.30 -1.10 19.28
N PHE A 480 3.57 -0.86 18.19
CA PHE A 480 2.12 -0.69 18.21
C PHE A 480 1.38 -1.86 18.90
N TRP A 481 1.90 -3.10 18.84
CA TRP A 481 1.28 -4.29 19.42
C TRP A 481 1.66 -4.57 20.87
N SER A 482 2.31 -3.62 21.58
CA SER A 482 2.69 -3.78 23.00
C SER A 482 1.48 -4.11 23.90
N TYR A 483 0.35 -3.41 23.69
CA TYR A 483 -0.90 -3.65 24.41
C TYR A 483 -1.46 -5.06 24.16
N HIS A 484 -1.40 -5.56 22.94
CA HIS A 484 -1.81 -6.94 22.62
C HIS A 484 -0.96 -7.96 23.42
N ARG A 485 0.37 -7.79 23.46
CA ARG A 485 1.25 -8.69 24.23
C ARG A 485 0.97 -8.65 25.74
N GLU A 486 0.64 -7.48 26.26
CA GLU A 486 0.23 -7.33 27.66
C GLU A 486 -1.05 -8.14 27.96
N LEU A 487 -2.08 -8.03 27.11
CA LEU A 487 -3.31 -8.83 27.23
C LEU A 487 -3.03 -10.33 27.16
N VAL A 488 -2.21 -10.79 26.21
CA VAL A 488 -1.82 -12.20 26.09
C VAL A 488 -1.11 -12.71 27.36
N ASN A 489 -0.21 -11.91 27.94
CA ASN A 489 0.48 -12.27 29.18
C ASN A 489 -0.49 -12.36 30.38
N THR A 490 -1.49 -11.48 30.45
CA THR A 490 -2.52 -11.51 31.49
C THR A 490 -3.35 -12.79 31.43
N ILE A 491 -3.70 -13.26 30.22
CA ILE A 491 -4.50 -14.50 30.02
C ILE A 491 -3.68 -15.74 30.40
N LYS A 492 -2.39 -15.80 30.06
CA LYS A 492 -1.51 -16.94 30.43
C LYS A 492 -1.44 -17.23 31.93
N ILE A 493 -1.82 -16.26 32.76
CA ILE A 493 -1.79 -16.38 34.22
C ILE A 493 -3.11 -16.99 34.75
N GLN A 494 -4.20 -16.99 33.98
CA GLN A 494 -5.55 -17.29 34.49
C GLN A 494 -6.13 -18.68 34.12
N ASP A 495 -5.59 -19.49 33.18
CA ASP A 495 -6.36 -20.63 32.65
C ASP A 495 -5.71 -22.01 32.73
N THR A 496 -6.41 -22.87 33.46
CA THR A 496 -6.49 -24.34 33.26
C THR A 496 -7.94 -24.76 33.36
N VAL A 497 -8.68 -24.70 32.25
CA VAL A 497 -10.05 -25.28 32.17
C VAL A 497 -10.10 -26.28 31.01
N HIS A 498 -10.47 -27.53 31.33
CA HIS A 498 -10.68 -28.59 30.36
C HIS A 498 -12.14 -28.57 29.85
N SER A 499 -12.34 -28.35 28.56
CA SER A 499 -13.62 -28.57 27.88
C SER A 499 -13.46 -29.45 26.65
N ASN A 500 -14.43 -30.35 26.43
CA ASN A 500 -14.36 -31.41 25.41
C ASN A 500 -14.97 -31.07 24.04
N ASP A 501 -15.53 -29.88 23.87
CA ASP A 501 -16.08 -29.41 22.59
C ASP A 501 -14.99 -28.71 21.74
N ASN A 502 -14.84 -29.12 20.48
CA ASN A 502 -13.77 -28.59 19.59
C ASN A 502 -13.76 -27.07 19.45
N GLU A 503 -14.93 -26.42 19.50
CA GLU A 503 -15.03 -24.93 19.46
C GLU A 503 -14.55 -24.31 20.77
N MET A 504 -15.02 -24.85 21.89
CA MET A 504 -14.63 -24.43 23.23
C MET A 504 -13.14 -24.70 23.45
N TYR A 505 -12.63 -25.84 22.95
CA TYR A 505 -11.20 -26.17 23.02
C TYR A 505 -10.34 -25.13 22.28
N TYR A 506 -10.71 -24.72 21.04
CA TYR A 506 -10.00 -23.68 20.30
C TYR A 506 -9.97 -22.34 21.06
N LEU A 507 -11.11 -21.92 21.62
CA LEU A 507 -11.22 -20.63 22.31
C LEU A 507 -10.43 -20.59 23.63
N VAL A 508 -10.33 -21.72 24.32
CA VAL A 508 -9.61 -21.84 25.60
C VAL A 508 -8.09 -21.93 25.41
N GLN A 509 -7.61 -22.37 24.24
CA GLN A 509 -6.17 -22.39 23.96
C GLN A 509 -5.56 -20.99 24.00
N PRO A 510 -4.32 -20.82 24.47
CA PRO A 510 -3.64 -19.51 24.45
C PRO A 510 -3.48 -19.02 23.01
N PRO A 511 -3.51 -17.70 22.78
CA PRO A 511 -3.22 -17.11 21.48
C PRO A 511 -1.81 -17.45 21.01
N ILE A 512 -1.66 -17.61 19.69
CA ILE A 512 -0.34 -17.76 19.06
C ILE A 512 0.37 -16.41 18.97
N ASP A 513 1.68 -16.42 18.68
CA ASP A 513 2.46 -15.18 18.51
C ASP A 513 1.87 -14.27 17.43
N ILE A 514 1.91 -12.94 17.66
CA ILE A 514 1.36 -11.92 16.78
C ILE A 514 1.95 -11.95 15.36
N ASN A 515 3.20 -12.41 15.23
CA ASN A 515 3.91 -12.51 13.96
C ASN A 515 3.66 -13.85 13.24
N SER A 516 3.00 -14.80 13.88
CA SER A 516 2.66 -16.08 13.27
C SER A 516 1.63 -15.93 12.16
N CYS A 517 1.70 -16.78 11.13
CA CYS A 517 0.73 -16.78 10.04
C CYS A 517 -0.56 -17.49 10.47
N PRO A 518 -1.69 -16.79 10.60
CA PRO A 518 -2.94 -17.40 11.05
C PRO A 518 -3.54 -18.36 10.01
N ILE A 519 -3.17 -18.22 8.73
CA ILE A 519 -3.63 -19.12 7.67
C ILE A 519 -2.98 -20.49 7.81
N GLN A 520 -1.67 -20.53 8.11
CA GLN A 520 -0.96 -21.79 8.32
C GLN A 520 -1.55 -22.59 9.50
N PHE A 521 -2.04 -21.89 10.52
CA PHE A 521 -2.72 -22.53 11.65
C PHE A 521 -3.94 -23.37 11.20
N TRP A 522 -4.75 -22.85 10.25
CA TRP A 522 -5.96 -23.50 9.76
C TRP A 522 -5.76 -24.43 8.54
N ASN A 523 -4.56 -24.47 7.96
CA ASN A 523 -4.33 -25.22 6.71
C ASN A 523 -4.47 -26.73 6.86
N SER A 524 -3.98 -27.28 7.96
CA SER A 524 -4.05 -28.71 8.25
C SER A 524 -5.40 -29.12 8.86
N ASP A 525 -6.23 -28.13 9.21
CA ASP A 525 -7.53 -28.38 9.83
C ASP A 525 -8.63 -28.52 8.78
N ASN A 526 -9.07 -29.77 8.56
CA ASN A 526 -10.17 -30.10 7.66
C ASN A 526 -11.55 -30.09 8.35
N THR A 527 -11.62 -29.66 9.61
CA THR A 527 -12.88 -29.51 10.34
C THR A 527 -13.73 -28.39 9.74
N VAL A 528 -14.99 -28.31 10.12
CA VAL A 528 -15.87 -27.20 9.72
C VAL A 528 -15.36 -25.90 10.29
N LEU A 529 -14.79 -25.91 11.51
CA LEU A 529 -14.17 -24.74 12.13
C LEU A 529 -12.95 -24.26 11.32
N GLY A 530 -12.06 -25.18 10.88
CA GLY A 530 -10.93 -24.83 10.00
C GLY A 530 -11.35 -24.23 8.67
N LYS A 531 -12.45 -24.74 8.06
CA LYS A 531 -13.04 -24.14 6.85
C LYS A 531 -13.57 -22.73 7.11
N LEU A 532 -14.23 -22.49 8.24
CA LEU A 532 -14.66 -21.16 8.67
C LEU A 532 -13.47 -20.25 8.92
N GLY A 533 -12.42 -20.74 9.57
CA GLY A 533 -11.16 -20.02 9.76
C GLY A 533 -10.59 -19.52 8.43
N ARG A 534 -10.42 -20.40 7.45
CA ARG A 534 -9.95 -20.02 6.10
C ARG A 534 -10.90 -19.04 5.42
N LYS A 535 -12.21 -19.22 5.52
CA LYS A 535 -13.20 -18.31 4.95
C LYS A 535 -13.04 -16.89 5.48
N TYR A 536 -13.07 -16.72 6.78
CA TYR A 536 -13.07 -15.39 7.38
C TYR A 536 -11.68 -14.75 7.43
N LEU A 537 -10.59 -15.53 7.40
CA LEU A 537 -9.23 -15.02 7.24
C LEU A 537 -8.88 -14.61 5.80
N SER A 538 -9.67 -15.01 4.80
CA SER A 538 -9.57 -14.45 3.45
C SER A 538 -10.20 -13.07 3.33
N ALA A 539 -10.98 -12.64 4.35
CA ALA A 539 -11.59 -11.33 4.37
C ALA A 539 -10.55 -10.22 4.63
N VAL A 540 -10.59 -9.17 3.81
CA VAL A 540 -9.80 -7.95 3.98
C VAL A 540 -10.66 -6.83 4.55
N ALA A 541 -10.06 -5.87 5.27
CA ALA A 541 -10.76 -4.73 5.86
C ALA A 541 -10.48 -3.40 5.16
N THR A 542 -9.53 -3.35 4.22
CA THR A 542 -9.13 -2.10 3.57
C THR A 542 -9.11 -2.23 2.06
N SER A 543 -9.49 -1.17 1.37
CA SER A 543 -9.36 -1.03 -0.09
C SER A 543 -8.01 -0.42 -0.51
N PHE A 544 -7.05 -0.27 0.40
CA PHE A 544 -5.74 0.35 0.17
C PHE A 544 -4.89 -0.17 -1.00
N PRO A 545 -5.01 -1.43 -1.49
CA PRO A 545 -4.25 -1.83 -2.67
C PRO A 545 -4.47 -0.90 -3.87
N GLY A 546 -5.71 -0.41 -4.06
CA GLY A 546 -6.02 0.59 -5.08
C GLY A 546 -5.26 1.89 -4.87
N GLU A 547 -5.29 2.47 -3.66
CA GLU A 547 -4.57 3.73 -3.36
C GLU A 547 -3.05 3.59 -3.51
N ARG A 548 -2.45 2.43 -3.18
CA ARG A 548 -1.01 2.21 -3.36
C ARG A 548 -0.60 2.15 -4.82
N ILE A 549 -1.44 1.56 -5.67
CA ILE A 549 -1.20 1.52 -7.11
C ILE A 549 -1.28 2.92 -7.69
N PHE A 550 -2.18 3.77 -7.16
CA PHE A 550 -2.50 5.08 -7.74
C PHE A 550 -1.91 6.29 -7.02
N SER A 551 -1.53 6.18 -5.74
CA SER A 551 -1.17 7.33 -4.90
C SER A 551 0.30 7.42 -4.50
N LYS A 552 1.20 6.54 -4.98
CA LYS A 552 2.64 6.69 -4.67
C LYS A 552 3.14 8.04 -5.17
N PRO A 553 3.72 8.89 -4.28
CA PRO A 553 4.30 10.15 -4.69
C PRO A 553 5.37 9.90 -5.77
N GLY A 554 5.25 10.56 -6.92
CA GLY A 554 6.16 10.40 -8.06
C GLY A 554 5.68 9.47 -9.16
N ARG A 555 4.54 8.78 -9.01
CA ARG A 555 3.91 8.08 -10.11
C ARG A 555 3.14 9.07 -10.99
N ILE A 556 3.84 9.70 -11.89
CA ILE A 556 3.29 10.38 -13.08
C ILE A 556 2.85 9.27 -14.05
N ILE A 557 1.93 8.40 -13.59
CA ILE A 557 1.48 7.25 -14.38
C ILE A 557 0.77 7.74 -15.63
N LEU A 558 0.19 8.90 -15.55
CA LEU A 558 -0.90 9.25 -16.44
C LEU A 558 -0.50 10.24 -17.52
N GLU A 559 0.48 11.12 -17.30
CA GLU A 559 0.97 11.97 -18.41
C GLU A 559 1.52 11.14 -19.58
N SER A 560 2.27 10.12 -19.29
CA SER A 560 2.88 9.25 -20.31
C SER A 560 1.98 8.11 -20.80
N ARG A 561 0.88 7.83 -20.10
CA ARG A 561 -0.08 6.77 -20.44
C ARG A 561 -1.46 7.28 -20.87
N CYS A 562 -1.69 8.58 -20.91
CA CYS A 562 -2.97 9.22 -21.30
C CYS A 562 -3.47 8.86 -22.69
N ARG A 563 -2.61 8.29 -23.52
CA ARG A 563 -2.93 7.85 -24.89
C ARG A 563 -3.30 6.37 -24.98
N LEU A 564 -3.35 5.64 -23.85
CA LEU A 564 -3.75 4.25 -23.84
C LEU A 564 -5.27 4.15 -23.80
N SER A 565 -5.80 3.16 -24.52
CA SER A 565 -7.23 2.81 -24.42
C SER A 565 -7.56 2.30 -23.02
N THR A 566 -8.82 2.39 -22.60
CA THR A 566 -9.29 1.82 -21.32
C THR A 566 -8.98 0.32 -21.24
N GLN A 567 -9.01 -0.39 -22.38
CA GLN A 567 -8.64 -1.80 -22.44
C GLN A 567 -7.17 -2.03 -22.08
N HIS A 568 -6.23 -1.26 -22.67
CA HIS A 568 -4.80 -1.37 -22.33
C HIS A 568 -4.52 -0.99 -20.88
N LEU A 569 -5.21 0.03 -20.35
CA LEU A 569 -5.11 0.38 -18.93
C LEU A 569 -5.53 -0.78 -18.04
N ARG A 570 -6.65 -1.41 -18.31
CA ARG A 570 -7.12 -2.60 -17.58
C ARG A 570 -6.09 -3.73 -17.59
N GLN A 571 -5.51 -4.01 -18.76
CA GLN A 571 -4.48 -5.05 -18.92
C GLN A 571 -3.23 -4.71 -18.12
N LEU A 572 -2.78 -3.45 -18.14
CA LEU A 572 -1.64 -2.99 -17.38
C LEU A 572 -1.85 -3.11 -15.86
N PHE A 573 -3.02 -2.68 -15.35
CA PHE A 573 -3.32 -2.78 -13.93
C PHE A 573 -3.41 -4.23 -13.45
N PHE A 574 -3.95 -5.11 -14.28
CA PHE A 574 -3.90 -6.54 -14.01
C PHE A 574 -2.45 -7.03 -13.90
N LEU A 575 -1.63 -6.79 -14.92
CA LEU A 575 -0.23 -7.23 -14.94
C LEU A 575 0.62 -6.60 -13.83
N GLU A 576 0.40 -5.33 -13.51
CA GLU A 576 1.07 -4.65 -12.40
C GLU A 576 0.73 -5.28 -11.05
N SER A 577 -0.50 -5.72 -10.86
CA SER A 577 -0.97 -6.30 -9.60
C SER A 577 -0.38 -7.68 -9.30
N LEU A 578 0.08 -8.42 -10.31
CA LEU A 578 0.63 -9.76 -10.15
C LEU A 578 1.95 -9.75 -9.36
N SER A 579 2.22 -10.79 -8.59
CA SER A 579 3.54 -10.99 -7.96
C SER A 579 4.63 -11.26 -9.02
N SER A 580 5.90 -11.17 -8.61
CA SER A 580 7.01 -11.56 -9.51
C SER A 580 6.98 -13.05 -9.86
N GLU A 581 6.45 -13.87 -8.96
CA GLU A 581 6.27 -15.32 -9.14
C GLU A 581 5.17 -15.59 -10.17
N ASP A 582 3.99 -14.94 -10.00
CA ASP A 582 2.88 -15.07 -10.95
C ASP A 582 3.21 -14.53 -12.33
N TRP A 583 4.13 -13.57 -12.44
CA TRP A 583 4.61 -13.08 -13.73
C TRP A 583 5.42 -14.11 -14.52
N GLN A 584 6.07 -15.03 -13.83
CA GLN A 584 6.92 -16.07 -14.45
C GLN A 584 6.12 -17.29 -14.91
N LEU A 585 4.85 -17.41 -14.50
CA LEU A 585 3.92 -18.42 -15.00
C LEU A 585 3.66 -18.23 -16.50
#